data_d145eafa0cce22bc0c767e98a9bb88ed
#
_entry.id   d145eafa0cce22bc0c767e98a9bb88ed
#
_cell.length_a   1.000
_cell.length_b   1.000
_cell.length_c   1.000
_cell.angle_alpha   90.00
_cell.angle_beta   90.00
_cell.angle_gamma   90.00
#
_symmetry.space_group_name_H-M   'P 1'
#
loop_
_entity.id
_entity.type
_entity.pdbx_description
1 polymer ?
#
loop_
_entity_poly.entity_id
_entity_poly.type
_entity_poly.pdbx_seq_one_letter_code
_entity_poly.pdbx_strand_id
1 'polypeptide(L)'
;MEQTQVLDMLAINVEADLGNSNLKIFVNNEYVTVPNVFKRVHGAIESYEPDIDKNVMNLLDELYVHITSCAIERDGSFLVGERAMKKGRPKGMNIDYGKKHAEDLPIISVLSVVAAKVIQQIYKEKKTLPKVLSLNVDLITAIPASQHTPDTAKMLSNRFQEKEHVVIVYIGGEKVTVQIEFSRARVTKEGATSLFAMIDGEQDMYKEFQNLYQEKLKGIEVTGEYFTNKKILHVDIGDGTTEYIYTINQKPVLGNCTGERQGIGHALEKACKLLNKKRDTNYNRHQFAQIVLHDNKDQEDAQGFLYETRYEESESIIESVEEKYNEETAGQAEIIAVYGGGSIGLRAEFYKKILKFCDKRNILLFYVPEKYAITMNPLGMNKLRKAMDSK
;
A
#
# COMPACT_ATOMS: atom_id res chain seq x y z
N MET A 1 43.49 -0.48 -19.54
CA MET A 1 42.36 -1.41 -19.57
C MET A 1 41.84 -1.49 -18.14
N GLU A 2 40.81 -0.71 -17.81
CA GLU A 2 40.13 -0.84 -16.51
C GLU A 2 39.46 -2.21 -16.49
N GLN A 3 39.83 -3.03 -15.52
CA GLN A 3 39.14 -4.28 -15.25
C GLN A 3 37.67 -3.95 -14.97
N THR A 4 36.78 -4.37 -15.84
CA THR A 4 35.35 -4.38 -15.59
C THR A 4 35.13 -5.31 -14.38
N GLN A 5 35.05 -4.75 -13.18
CA GLN A 5 34.62 -5.50 -12.01
C GLN A 5 33.22 -6.01 -12.35
N VAL A 6 33.10 -7.32 -12.53
CA VAL A 6 31.79 -7.99 -12.50
C VAL A 6 31.26 -7.77 -11.09
N LEU A 7 30.31 -6.84 -10.98
CA LEU A 7 29.65 -6.59 -9.72
C LEU A 7 28.78 -7.82 -9.40
N ASP A 8 28.98 -8.42 -8.23
CA ASP A 8 28.17 -9.51 -7.76
C ASP A 8 26.71 -9.00 -7.72
N MET A 9 25.81 -9.73 -8.37
CA MET A 9 24.40 -9.42 -8.42
C MET A 9 23.78 -9.72 -7.06
N LEU A 10 23.21 -8.69 -6.41
CA LEU A 10 22.62 -8.81 -5.09
C LEU A 10 21.20 -9.35 -5.21
N ALA A 11 20.90 -10.44 -4.51
CA ALA A 11 19.54 -10.98 -4.40
C ALA A 11 18.73 -10.14 -3.41
N ILE A 12 17.58 -9.63 -3.84
CA ILE A 12 16.72 -8.72 -3.08
C ILE A 12 15.29 -9.26 -3.05
N ASN A 13 14.77 -9.46 -1.87
CA ASN A 13 13.35 -9.81 -1.65
C ASN A 13 12.51 -8.56 -1.47
N VAL A 14 11.42 -8.47 -2.20
CA VAL A 14 10.51 -7.31 -2.19
C VAL A 14 9.07 -7.74 -2.09
N GLU A 15 8.33 -7.18 -1.13
CA GLU A 15 6.88 -7.31 -1.01
C GLU A 15 6.27 -5.90 -1.06
N ALA A 16 5.49 -5.61 -2.12
CA ALA A 16 4.99 -4.28 -2.40
C ALA A 16 3.46 -4.23 -2.48
N ASP A 17 2.84 -3.53 -1.54
CA ASP A 17 1.44 -3.10 -1.62
C ASP A 17 1.39 -1.74 -2.34
N LEU A 18 0.88 -1.75 -3.56
CA LEU A 18 0.79 -0.60 -4.46
C LEU A 18 -0.44 0.26 -4.14
N GLY A 19 -0.59 0.71 -2.89
CA GLY A 19 -1.73 1.53 -2.47
C GLY A 19 -1.87 2.83 -3.28
N ASN A 20 -3.09 3.33 -3.43
CA ASN A 20 -3.34 4.55 -4.21
C ASN A 20 -2.71 5.80 -3.59
N SER A 21 -2.69 5.91 -2.26
CA SER A 21 -2.04 7.02 -1.54
C SER A 21 -0.60 6.72 -1.17
N ASN A 22 -0.31 5.50 -0.72
CA ASN A 22 1.01 5.12 -0.25
C ASN A 22 1.44 3.78 -0.86
N LEU A 23 2.69 3.71 -1.31
CA LEU A 23 3.42 2.46 -1.50
C LEU A 23 3.90 1.97 -0.13
N LYS A 24 3.51 0.76 0.24
CA LYS A 24 3.94 0.09 1.46
C LYS A 24 4.76 -1.13 1.06
N ILE A 25 6.01 -1.15 1.44
CA ILE A 25 6.96 -2.09 0.85
C ILE A 25 7.95 -2.63 1.89
N PHE A 26 8.19 -3.94 1.85
CA PHE A 26 9.36 -4.54 2.46
C PHE A 26 10.46 -4.70 1.42
N VAL A 27 11.68 -4.32 1.77
CA VAL A 27 12.90 -4.58 1.01
C VAL A 27 13.86 -5.31 1.95
N ASN A 28 14.15 -6.57 1.70
CA ASN A 28 14.95 -7.43 2.57
C ASN A 28 14.45 -7.43 4.04
N ASN A 29 13.13 -7.56 4.24
CA ASN A 29 12.44 -7.52 5.54
C ASN A 29 12.43 -6.14 6.25
N GLU A 30 12.99 -5.09 5.67
CA GLU A 30 12.86 -3.72 6.20
C GLU A 30 11.64 -3.03 5.59
N TYR A 31 10.66 -2.70 6.44
CA TYR A 31 9.43 -2.01 6.04
C TYR A 31 9.66 -0.52 5.83
N VAL A 32 9.12 0.00 4.74
CA VAL A 32 9.01 1.44 4.48
C VAL A 32 7.65 1.76 3.87
N THR A 33 7.20 2.99 4.09
CA THR A 33 6.03 3.55 3.43
C THR A 33 6.43 4.88 2.79
N VAL A 34 5.97 5.10 1.55
CA VAL A 34 6.30 6.28 0.75
C VAL A 34 5.03 6.74 0.06
N PRO A 35 4.70 8.05 0.00
CA PRO A 35 3.58 8.52 -0.81
C PRO A 35 3.67 8.01 -2.24
N ASN A 36 2.62 7.36 -2.73
CA ASN A 36 2.64 6.73 -4.05
C ASN A 36 2.31 7.75 -5.14
N VAL A 37 3.25 8.64 -5.35
CA VAL A 37 3.17 9.73 -6.33
C VAL A 37 4.53 10.02 -6.94
N PHE A 38 4.51 10.54 -8.16
CA PHE A 38 5.73 11.06 -8.79
C PHE A 38 5.48 12.39 -9.49
N LYS A 39 6.54 13.11 -9.77
CA LYS A 39 6.53 14.28 -10.64
C LYS A 39 7.69 14.19 -11.62
N ARG A 40 7.39 14.21 -12.91
CA ARG A 40 8.42 14.30 -13.95
C ARG A 40 9.07 15.68 -13.90
N VAL A 41 10.38 15.70 -14.01
CA VAL A 41 11.18 16.94 -14.00
C VAL A 41 12.13 16.99 -15.20
N HIS A 42 12.45 18.20 -15.61
CA HIS A 42 13.39 18.49 -16.69
C HIS A 42 14.56 19.30 -16.15
N GLY A 43 15.77 18.91 -16.52
CA GLY A 43 17.00 19.54 -16.06
C GLY A 43 17.50 18.99 -14.71
N ALA A 44 18.64 19.48 -14.27
CA ALA A 44 19.24 19.12 -13.00
C ALA A 44 18.48 19.76 -11.83
N ILE A 45 18.37 19.03 -10.74
CA ILE A 45 17.86 19.57 -9.47
C ILE A 45 19.06 19.77 -8.56
N GLU A 46 19.26 20.98 -8.11
CA GLU A 46 20.31 21.29 -7.16
C GLU A 46 19.99 20.71 -5.78
N SER A 47 21.03 20.20 -5.13
CA SER A 47 21.00 19.79 -3.73
C SER A 47 21.91 20.74 -2.96
N TYR A 48 21.43 21.25 -1.85
CA TYR A 48 22.17 22.18 -1.00
C TYR A 48 22.76 21.53 0.26
N GLU A 49 22.43 20.26 0.53
CA GLU A 49 22.96 19.54 1.69
C GLU A 49 24.32 18.88 1.32
N PRO A 50 25.44 19.38 1.86
CA PRO A 50 26.76 18.81 1.58
C PRO A 50 27.06 17.53 2.35
N ASP A 51 26.35 17.27 3.43
CA ASP A 51 26.57 16.11 4.31
C ASP A 51 25.97 14.84 3.68
N ILE A 52 26.84 13.92 3.27
CA ILE A 52 26.42 12.68 2.61
C ILE A 52 25.66 11.74 3.55
N ASP A 53 25.98 11.70 4.84
CA ASP A 53 25.26 10.88 5.81
C ASP A 53 23.81 11.34 5.94
N LYS A 54 23.57 12.65 5.98
CA LYS A 54 22.22 13.22 5.99
C LYS A 54 21.46 12.97 4.69
N ASN A 55 22.14 13.11 3.54
CA ASN A 55 21.54 12.83 2.24
C ASN A 55 21.10 11.36 2.13
N VAL A 56 21.91 10.41 2.60
CA VAL A 56 21.55 8.99 2.58
C VAL A 56 20.46 8.68 3.62
N MET A 57 20.51 9.29 4.81
CA MET A 57 19.50 9.09 5.84
C MET A 57 18.11 9.53 5.35
N ASN A 58 18.04 10.68 4.68
CA ASN A 58 16.79 11.28 4.18
C ASN A 58 16.45 10.89 2.74
N LEU A 59 17.13 9.88 2.17
CA LEU A 59 17.06 9.56 0.74
C LEU A 59 15.64 9.28 0.25
N LEU A 60 14.83 8.58 1.04
CA LEU A 60 13.44 8.26 0.68
C LEU A 60 12.52 9.49 0.70
N ASP A 61 12.79 10.48 1.57
CA ASP A 61 12.02 11.73 1.66
C ASP A 61 12.44 12.76 0.60
N GLU A 62 13.67 12.61 0.07
CA GLU A 62 14.26 13.51 -0.93
C GLU A 62 14.56 12.78 -2.25
N LEU A 63 13.73 11.78 -2.60
CA LEU A 63 13.98 10.87 -3.70
C LEU A 63 13.90 11.55 -5.06
N TYR A 64 15.05 11.62 -5.73
CA TYR A 64 15.22 12.09 -7.10
C TYR A 64 15.96 11.05 -7.90
N VAL A 65 15.34 10.56 -8.97
CA VAL A 65 15.86 9.48 -9.80
C VAL A 65 15.77 9.80 -11.28
N HIS A 66 16.65 9.19 -12.07
CA HIS A 66 16.44 9.03 -13.51
C HIS A 66 16.22 7.57 -13.82
N ILE A 67 15.16 7.25 -14.54
CA ILE A 67 14.78 5.87 -14.88
C ILE A 67 14.84 5.70 -16.39
N THR A 68 15.58 4.68 -16.82
CA THR A 68 15.58 4.14 -18.19
C THR A 68 15.01 2.74 -18.15
N SER A 69 13.85 2.56 -18.78
CA SER A 69 13.14 1.28 -18.78
C SER A 69 12.09 1.23 -19.87
N CYS A 70 12.07 0.17 -20.66
CA CYS A 70 10.99 -0.08 -21.61
C CYS A 70 9.63 -0.40 -20.94
N ALA A 71 9.59 -0.57 -19.61
CA ALA A 71 8.36 -0.84 -18.87
C ALA A 71 7.55 0.43 -18.57
N ILE A 72 8.09 1.61 -18.76
CA ILE A 72 7.39 2.90 -18.63
C ILE A 72 7.24 3.54 -20.01
N GLU A 73 6.21 4.37 -20.15
CA GLU A 73 5.89 5.03 -21.42
C GLU A 73 7.05 5.87 -21.94
N ARG A 74 7.77 6.54 -21.05
CA ARG A 74 8.91 7.39 -21.42
C ARG A 74 9.94 7.47 -20.28
N ASP A 75 11.19 7.23 -20.63
CA ASP A 75 12.36 7.46 -19.79
C ASP A 75 12.42 8.91 -19.28
N GLY A 76 13.04 9.11 -18.14
CA GLY A 76 13.22 10.46 -17.63
C GLY A 76 13.54 10.57 -16.15
N SER A 77 13.60 11.81 -15.71
CA SER A 77 13.89 12.14 -14.31
C SER A 77 12.61 12.40 -13.54
N PHE A 78 12.55 11.85 -12.33
CA PHE A 78 11.38 11.88 -11.48
C PHE A 78 11.74 12.27 -10.05
N LEU A 79 10.92 13.12 -9.45
CA LEU A 79 10.74 13.20 -8.02
C LEU A 79 9.72 12.16 -7.61
N VAL A 80 9.95 11.44 -6.52
CA VAL A 80 9.07 10.37 -6.05
C VAL A 80 8.74 10.61 -4.56
N GLY A 81 7.56 10.22 -4.14
CA GLY A 81 7.13 10.30 -2.75
C GLY A 81 7.06 11.72 -2.20
N GLU A 82 7.56 11.92 -0.99
CA GLU A 82 7.51 13.19 -0.26
C GLU A 82 8.09 14.36 -1.08
N ARG A 83 9.20 14.12 -1.79
CA ARG A 83 9.79 15.18 -2.62
C ARG A 83 8.88 15.61 -3.76
N ALA A 84 8.14 14.68 -4.36
CA ALA A 84 7.16 15.00 -5.38
C ALA A 84 5.99 15.82 -4.80
N MET A 85 5.55 15.48 -3.59
CA MET A 85 4.50 16.19 -2.86
C MET A 85 4.88 17.67 -2.59
N LYS A 86 6.10 17.90 -2.09
CA LYS A 86 6.64 19.25 -1.80
C LYS A 86 6.74 20.15 -3.03
N LYS A 87 6.85 19.58 -4.24
CA LYS A 87 7.01 20.36 -5.50
C LYS A 87 5.69 20.64 -6.23
N GLY A 88 4.55 20.43 -5.56
CA GLY A 88 3.20 20.71 -6.05
C GLY A 88 2.73 19.83 -7.21
N ARG A 89 1.44 19.55 -7.26
CA ARG A 89 0.72 18.76 -8.29
C ARG A 89 1.45 17.50 -8.77
N PRO A 90 1.82 16.56 -7.88
CA PRO A 90 2.37 15.29 -8.30
C PRO A 90 1.31 14.44 -9.00
N LYS A 91 1.74 13.50 -9.83
CA LYS A 91 0.88 12.47 -10.44
C LYS A 91 0.76 11.29 -9.49
N GLY A 92 -0.45 11.00 -9.04
CA GLY A 92 -0.82 9.79 -8.31
C GLY A 92 -1.74 8.90 -9.15
N MET A 93 -2.19 7.80 -8.57
CA MET A 93 -3.21 6.93 -9.17
C MET A 93 -4.56 7.65 -9.20
N ASN A 94 -5.25 7.59 -10.33
CA ASN A 94 -6.63 8.02 -10.38
C ASN A 94 -7.51 6.98 -9.69
N ILE A 95 -8.25 7.37 -8.64
CA ILE A 95 -9.07 6.44 -7.85
C ILE A 95 -10.30 5.95 -8.61
N ASP A 96 -10.79 6.73 -9.58
CA ASP A 96 -11.98 6.37 -10.36
C ASP A 96 -11.67 5.48 -11.57
N TYR A 97 -10.53 5.70 -12.24
CA TYR A 97 -10.22 5.07 -13.53
C TYR A 97 -8.87 4.36 -13.58
N GLY A 98 -8.02 4.55 -12.57
CA GLY A 98 -6.65 4.02 -12.56
C GLY A 98 -6.61 2.49 -12.66
N LYS A 99 -5.67 2.00 -13.47
CA LYS A 99 -5.41 0.57 -13.66
C LYS A 99 -3.98 0.27 -13.30
N LYS A 100 -3.76 -0.31 -12.13
CA LYS A 100 -2.41 -0.56 -11.59
C LYS A 100 -1.51 -1.35 -12.55
N HIS A 101 -2.07 -2.28 -13.32
CA HIS A 101 -1.30 -3.08 -14.29
C HIS A 101 -0.85 -2.31 -15.53
N ALA A 102 -1.51 -1.19 -15.86
CA ALA A 102 -1.27 -0.45 -17.10
C ALA A 102 -0.49 0.86 -16.90
N GLU A 103 -0.62 1.49 -15.71
CA GLU A 103 0.00 2.79 -15.45
C GLU A 103 1.49 2.69 -15.07
N ASP A 104 2.24 3.78 -15.29
CA ASP A 104 3.68 3.83 -14.99
C ASP A 104 3.99 3.99 -13.50
N LEU A 105 3.04 4.54 -12.73
CA LEU A 105 3.25 4.80 -11.30
C LEU A 105 3.75 3.59 -10.52
N PRO A 106 3.17 2.38 -10.64
CA PRO A 106 3.66 1.18 -9.94
C PRO A 106 5.13 0.87 -10.26
N ILE A 107 5.50 0.98 -11.54
CA ILE A 107 6.88 0.69 -11.98
C ILE A 107 7.85 1.74 -11.44
N ILE A 108 7.54 3.04 -11.65
CA ILE A 108 8.38 4.15 -11.18
C ILE A 108 8.57 4.07 -9.67
N SER A 109 7.51 3.86 -8.90
CA SER A 109 7.56 3.83 -7.44
C SER A 109 8.38 2.65 -6.91
N VAL A 110 8.12 1.43 -7.40
CA VAL A 110 8.85 0.23 -6.95
C VAL A 110 10.34 0.34 -7.29
N LEU A 111 10.68 0.67 -8.54
CA LEU A 111 12.07 0.80 -8.97
C LEU A 111 12.82 1.84 -8.14
N SER A 112 12.21 3.00 -7.91
CA SER A 112 12.83 4.10 -7.17
C SER A 112 13.07 3.74 -5.71
N VAL A 113 12.06 3.17 -5.04
CA VAL A 113 12.14 2.86 -3.60
C VAL A 113 13.06 1.68 -3.35
N VAL A 114 13.03 0.64 -4.20
CA VAL A 114 13.96 -0.50 -4.10
C VAL A 114 15.40 -0.03 -4.26
N ALA A 115 15.70 0.75 -5.30
CA ALA A 115 17.04 1.28 -5.53
C ALA A 115 17.54 2.10 -4.33
N ALA A 116 16.72 3.06 -3.84
CA ALA A 116 17.09 3.91 -2.72
C ALA A 116 17.29 3.13 -1.42
N LYS A 117 16.39 2.17 -1.14
CA LYS A 117 16.46 1.38 0.09
C LYS A 117 17.69 0.48 0.14
N VAL A 118 18.04 -0.17 -0.98
CA VAL A 118 19.25 -0.98 -1.06
C VAL A 118 20.51 -0.13 -0.92
N ILE A 119 20.54 1.08 -1.50
CA ILE A 119 21.64 2.03 -1.30
C ILE A 119 21.79 2.37 0.19
N GLN A 120 20.69 2.67 0.89
CA GLN A 120 20.70 2.95 2.33
C GLN A 120 21.23 1.75 3.14
N GLN A 121 20.81 0.51 2.80
CA GLN A 121 21.28 -0.70 3.47
C GLN A 121 22.81 -0.87 3.30
N ILE A 122 23.31 -0.75 2.06
CA ILE A 122 24.76 -0.88 1.77
C ILE A 122 25.56 0.24 2.45
N TYR A 123 25.07 1.48 2.41
CA TYR A 123 25.74 2.60 3.06
C TYR A 123 25.81 2.46 4.58
N LYS A 124 24.74 1.93 5.20
CA LYS A 124 24.72 1.63 6.63
C LYS A 124 25.84 0.67 7.03
N GLU A 125 26.12 -0.34 6.19
CA GLU A 125 27.17 -1.34 6.43
C GLU A 125 28.57 -0.83 6.09
N LYS A 126 28.74 -0.23 4.90
CA LYS A 126 30.05 0.09 4.33
C LYS A 126 30.52 1.52 4.53
N LYS A 127 29.61 2.43 4.92
CA LYS A 127 29.86 3.88 5.06
C LYS A 127 30.42 4.55 3.80
N THR A 128 30.22 3.92 2.64
CA THR A 128 30.64 4.44 1.34
C THR A 128 29.55 4.20 0.31
N LEU A 129 29.33 5.15 -0.59
CA LEU A 129 28.37 4.98 -1.69
C LEU A 129 29.02 4.13 -2.81
N PRO A 130 28.34 3.10 -3.28
CA PRO A 130 28.76 2.39 -4.50
C PRO A 130 28.50 3.29 -5.72
N LYS A 131 29.33 3.15 -6.76
CA LYS A 131 29.07 3.83 -8.04
C LYS A 131 28.00 3.13 -8.86
N VAL A 132 28.01 1.80 -8.83
CA VAL A 132 27.08 0.94 -9.57
C VAL A 132 26.66 -0.22 -8.67
N LEU A 133 25.39 -0.62 -8.78
CA LEU A 133 24.82 -1.81 -8.15
C LEU A 133 24.07 -2.63 -9.20
N SER A 134 24.11 -3.95 -9.06
CA SER A 134 23.30 -4.88 -9.84
C SER A 134 22.40 -5.68 -8.88
N LEU A 135 21.07 -5.61 -9.08
CA LEU A 135 20.09 -6.23 -8.22
C LEU A 135 19.31 -7.29 -8.99
N ASN A 136 19.13 -8.45 -8.38
CA ASN A 136 18.20 -9.48 -8.82
C ASN A 136 17.04 -9.53 -7.83
N VAL A 137 15.88 -9.04 -8.25
CA VAL A 137 14.72 -8.85 -7.39
C VAL A 137 13.73 -9.99 -7.55
N ASP A 138 13.30 -10.55 -6.43
CA ASP A 138 12.12 -11.39 -6.32
C ASP A 138 10.98 -10.57 -5.73
N LEU A 139 9.96 -10.24 -6.55
CA LEU A 139 8.85 -9.37 -6.19
C LEU A 139 7.57 -10.15 -5.92
N ILE A 140 6.91 -9.86 -4.80
CA ILE A 140 5.50 -10.17 -4.59
C ILE A 140 4.75 -8.85 -4.49
N THR A 141 3.70 -8.69 -5.28
CA THR A 141 2.84 -7.50 -5.26
C THR A 141 1.38 -7.89 -5.45
N ALA A 142 0.48 -6.93 -5.34
CA ALA A 142 -0.95 -7.15 -5.51
C ALA A 142 -1.61 -6.03 -6.33
N ILE A 143 -2.73 -6.39 -6.96
CA ILE A 143 -3.66 -5.43 -7.57
C ILE A 143 -5.08 -5.70 -7.05
N PRO A 144 -5.99 -4.70 -7.11
CA PRO A 144 -7.38 -4.85 -6.65
C PRO A 144 -8.05 -6.10 -7.21
N ALA A 145 -8.86 -6.79 -6.39
CA ALA A 145 -9.57 -7.99 -6.82
C ALA A 145 -10.44 -7.74 -8.06
N SER A 146 -11.04 -6.54 -8.15
CA SER A 146 -11.81 -6.08 -9.32
C SER A 146 -10.99 -5.92 -10.60
N GLN A 147 -9.67 -5.74 -10.48
CA GLN A 147 -8.74 -5.59 -11.63
C GLN A 147 -7.94 -6.87 -11.90
N HIS A 148 -7.96 -7.84 -10.99
CA HIS A 148 -7.14 -9.03 -11.06
C HIS A 148 -7.77 -10.11 -11.95
N THR A 149 -7.22 -10.28 -13.13
CA THR A 149 -7.42 -11.45 -13.99
C THR A 149 -6.06 -12.11 -14.25
N PRO A 150 -5.99 -13.34 -14.75
CA PRO A 150 -4.71 -13.94 -15.18
C PRO A 150 -3.94 -13.05 -16.15
N ASP A 151 -4.63 -12.40 -17.09
CA ASP A 151 -4.02 -11.53 -18.08
C ASP A 151 -3.47 -10.24 -17.48
N THR A 152 -4.23 -9.54 -16.64
CA THR A 152 -3.77 -8.30 -16.01
C THR A 152 -2.63 -8.54 -15.01
N ALA A 153 -2.68 -9.64 -14.28
CA ALA A 153 -1.60 -10.08 -13.40
C ALA A 153 -0.32 -10.38 -14.22
N LYS A 154 -0.46 -11.09 -15.34
CA LYS A 154 0.65 -11.37 -16.26
C LYS A 154 1.20 -10.10 -16.90
N MET A 155 0.33 -9.17 -17.31
CA MET A 155 0.76 -7.88 -17.86
C MET A 155 1.66 -7.11 -16.89
N LEU A 156 1.27 -6.98 -15.62
CA LEU A 156 2.09 -6.30 -14.63
C LEU A 156 3.37 -7.05 -14.33
N SER A 157 3.29 -8.39 -14.20
CA SER A 157 4.45 -9.26 -14.01
C SER A 157 5.49 -9.06 -15.12
N ASN A 158 5.05 -9.08 -16.39
CA ASN A 158 5.92 -8.93 -17.54
C ASN A 158 6.58 -7.54 -17.58
N ARG A 159 5.87 -6.47 -17.19
CA ARG A 159 6.48 -5.14 -17.11
C ARG A 159 7.68 -5.09 -16.15
N PHE A 160 7.68 -5.90 -15.10
CA PHE A 160 8.84 -6.06 -14.23
C PHE A 160 9.87 -7.02 -14.81
N GLN A 161 9.47 -8.22 -15.26
CA GLN A 161 10.40 -9.32 -15.57
C GLN A 161 11.05 -9.27 -16.95
N GLU A 162 10.34 -8.81 -17.98
CA GLU A 162 10.81 -8.88 -19.37
C GLU A 162 11.71 -7.70 -19.77
N LYS A 163 12.02 -6.85 -18.81
CA LYS A 163 12.76 -5.61 -19.07
C LYS A 163 13.92 -5.44 -18.11
N GLU A 164 15.01 -4.91 -18.65
CA GLU A 164 16.07 -4.35 -17.83
C GLU A 164 15.67 -2.94 -17.38
N HIS A 165 15.95 -2.62 -16.13
CA HIS A 165 15.65 -1.33 -15.56
C HIS A 165 16.95 -0.72 -15.02
N VAL A 166 17.22 0.50 -15.42
CA VAL A 166 18.33 1.29 -14.91
C VAL A 166 17.78 2.48 -14.15
N VAL A 167 18.17 2.60 -12.89
CA VAL A 167 17.79 3.71 -12.01
C VAL A 167 19.06 4.44 -11.58
N ILE A 168 19.18 5.70 -11.94
CA ILE A 168 20.21 6.58 -11.38
C ILE A 168 19.60 7.32 -10.22
N VAL A 169 20.10 7.08 -9.01
CA VAL A 169 19.65 7.76 -7.78
C VAL A 169 20.60 8.90 -7.48
N TYR A 170 20.09 10.11 -7.37
CA TYR A 170 20.85 11.30 -7.02
C TYR A 170 20.85 11.53 -5.51
N ILE A 171 22.02 11.70 -4.91
CA ILE A 171 22.23 11.76 -3.46
C ILE A 171 23.16 12.94 -3.16
N GLY A 172 22.59 14.13 -2.93
CA GLY A 172 23.39 15.35 -2.85
C GLY A 172 24.10 15.62 -4.19
N GLY A 173 25.42 15.79 -4.13
CA GLY A 173 26.29 15.93 -5.31
C GLY A 173 26.69 14.62 -5.96
N GLU A 174 26.36 13.47 -5.35
CA GLU A 174 26.72 12.14 -5.80
C GLU A 174 25.58 11.46 -6.55
N LYS A 175 25.90 10.37 -7.25
CA LYS A 175 24.93 9.51 -7.93
C LYS A 175 25.32 8.05 -7.85
N VAL A 176 24.31 7.18 -7.75
CA VAL A 176 24.47 5.73 -7.80
C VAL A 176 23.66 5.19 -8.96
N THR A 177 24.25 4.39 -9.82
CA THR A 177 23.55 3.68 -10.90
C THR A 177 23.15 2.30 -10.41
N VAL A 178 21.86 1.98 -10.47
CA VAL A 178 21.31 0.70 -10.02
C VAL A 178 20.69 -0.01 -11.23
N GLN A 179 21.25 -1.14 -11.60
CA GLN A 179 20.68 -2.06 -12.59
C GLN A 179 19.79 -3.03 -11.86
N ILE A 180 18.53 -3.16 -12.29
CA ILE A 180 17.54 -4.00 -11.63
C ILE A 180 16.97 -4.99 -12.63
N GLU A 181 17.10 -6.27 -12.31
CA GLU A 181 16.43 -7.37 -12.99
C GLU A 181 15.47 -8.05 -12.02
N PHE A 182 14.34 -8.52 -12.51
CA PHE A 182 13.38 -9.27 -11.71
C PHE A 182 13.41 -10.73 -12.12
N SER A 183 13.99 -11.58 -11.26
CA SER A 183 13.96 -13.03 -11.47
C SER A 183 12.56 -13.59 -11.38
N ARG A 184 11.72 -12.94 -10.56
CA ARG A 184 10.31 -13.28 -10.38
C ARG A 184 9.50 -12.02 -10.03
N ALA A 185 8.31 -11.88 -10.61
CA ALA A 185 7.33 -10.89 -10.18
C ALA A 185 5.96 -11.57 -10.07
N ARG A 186 5.55 -11.88 -8.85
CA ARG A 186 4.24 -12.49 -8.56
C ARG A 186 3.23 -11.41 -8.23
N VAL A 187 2.11 -11.42 -8.94
CA VAL A 187 0.98 -10.49 -8.74
C VAL A 187 -0.19 -11.25 -8.15
N THR A 188 -0.64 -10.85 -6.95
CA THR A 188 -1.76 -11.45 -6.24
C THR A 188 -2.96 -10.49 -6.19
N LYS A 189 -4.08 -10.95 -5.60
CA LYS A 189 -5.21 -10.08 -5.28
C LYS A 189 -4.94 -9.33 -3.98
N GLU A 190 -5.23 -8.03 -3.95
CA GLU A 190 -5.27 -7.25 -2.70
C GLU A 190 -6.22 -7.92 -1.70
N GLY A 191 -5.92 -7.84 -0.42
CA GLY A 191 -6.67 -8.49 0.65
C GLY A 191 -6.45 -10.00 0.79
N ALA A 192 -6.07 -10.72 -0.28
CA ALA A 192 -5.93 -12.17 -0.21
C ALA A 192 -4.74 -12.64 0.65
N THR A 193 -3.71 -11.83 0.78
CA THR A 193 -2.51 -12.16 1.58
C THR A 193 -2.64 -11.78 3.05
N SER A 194 -3.54 -10.87 3.40
CA SER A 194 -3.73 -10.37 4.78
C SER A 194 -4.16 -11.45 5.77
N LEU A 195 -4.76 -12.55 5.27
CA LEU A 195 -5.03 -13.72 6.11
C LEU A 195 -3.74 -14.27 6.76
N PHE A 196 -2.62 -14.32 6.02
CA PHE A 196 -1.34 -14.78 6.58
C PHE A 196 -0.82 -13.85 7.66
N ALA A 197 -1.01 -12.52 7.51
CA ALA A 197 -0.69 -11.56 8.55
C ALA A 197 -1.58 -11.72 9.79
N MET A 198 -2.87 -12.07 9.60
CA MET A 198 -3.79 -12.30 10.69
C MET A 198 -3.49 -13.59 11.46
N ILE A 199 -3.08 -14.67 10.77
CA ILE A 199 -2.76 -15.94 11.42
C ILE A 199 -1.42 -15.88 12.17
N ASP A 200 -0.44 -15.18 11.63
CA ASP A 200 0.90 -15.05 12.21
C ASP A 200 1.12 -13.67 12.85
N GLY A 201 0.05 -13.10 13.41
CA GLY A 201 0.06 -11.80 14.05
C GLY A 201 0.62 -11.83 15.46
N GLU A 202 1.07 -10.68 15.95
CA GLU A 202 1.48 -10.49 17.34
C GLU A 202 0.25 -10.57 18.28
N GLN A 203 0.44 -11.01 19.52
CA GLN A 203 -0.64 -11.15 20.50
C GLN A 203 -1.42 -9.86 20.75
N ASP A 204 -0.77 -8.69 20.64
CA ASP A 204 -1.43 -7.39 20.75
C ASP A 204 -2.50 -7.14 19.69
N MET A 205 -2.37 -7.77 18.52
CA MET A 205 -3.34 -7.62 17.43
C MET A 205 -4.74 -8.12 17.84
N TYR A 206 -4.80 -9.11 18.72
CA TYR A 206 -6.05 -9.80 19.08
C TYR A 206 -6.68 -9.26 20.37
N LYS A 207 -6.01 -8.40 21.14
CA LYS A 207 -6.47 -7.95 22.46
C LYS A 207 -7.83 -7.26 22.43
N GLU A 208 -8.06 -6.35 21.49
CA GLU A 208 -9.37 -5.67 21.36
C GLU A 208 -10.49 -6.68 21.07
N PHE A 209 -10.24 -7.63 20.16
CA PHE A 209 -11.18 -8.69 19.82
C PHE A 209 -11.47 -9.61 21.00
N GLN A 210 -10.42 -10.05 21.73
CA GLN A 210 -10.55 -10.87 22.92
C GLN A 210 -11.39 -10.17 24.00
N ASN A 211 -11.15 -8.89 24.22
CA ASN A 211 -11.89 -8.09 25.22
C ASN A 211 -13.35 -7.87 24.80
N LEU A 212 -13.61 -7.59 23.53
CA LEU A 212 -14.96 -7.35 23.02
C LEU A 212 -15.86 -8.58 23.16
N TYR A 213 -15.28 -9.77 23.02
CA TYR A 213 -16.02 -11.02 23.03
C TYR A 213 -15.65 -11.95 24.20
N GLN A 214 -15.11 -11.41 25.32
CA GLN A 214 -14.65 -12.24 26.45
C GLN A 214 -15.74 -13.21 26.97
N GLU A 215 -17.03 -12.81 26.95
CA GLU A 215 -18.15 -13.68 27.37
C GLU A 215 -18.42 -14.82 26.38
N LYS A 216 -18.30 -14.56 25.07
CA LYS A 216 -18.47 -15.58 24.01
C LYS A 216 -17.26 -16.50 23.89
N LEU A 217 -16.08 -16.02 24.27
CA LEU A 217 -14.78 -16.69 24.14
C LEU A 217 -14.30 -17.28 25.47
N LYS A 218 -15.19 -17.57 26.42
CA LYS A 218 -14.84 -18.10 27.75
C LYS A 218 -13.84 -19.25 27.67
N GLY A 219 -12.65 -19.06 28.27
CA GLY A 219 -11.61 -20.07 28.33
C GLY A 219 -10.82 -20.26 27.03
N ILE A 220 -11.07 -19.47 25.99
CA ILE A 220 -10.31 -19.50 24.73
C ILE A 220 -9.38 -18.29 24.71
N GLU A 221 -8.08 -18.54 24.65
CA GLU A 221 -7.08 -17.51 24.34
C GLU A 221 -7.08 -17.30 22.81
N VAL A 222 -7.35 -16.07 22.35
CA VAL A 222 -7.33 -15.74 20.93
C VAL A 222 -5.90 -15.52 20.49
N THR A 223 -5.46 -16.39 19.61
CA THR A 223 -4.21 -16.29 18.84
C THR A 223 -4.54 -16.35 17.37
N GLY A 224 -3.56 -16.24 16.49
CA GLY A 224 -3.78 -16.43 15.05
C GLY A 224 -4.38 -17.80 14.70
N GLU A 225 -4.09 -18.83 15.49
CA GLU A 225 -4.65 -20.18 15.31
C GLU A 225 -6.18 -20.20 15.41
N TYR A 226 -6.77 -19.32 16.24
CA TYR A 226 -8.23 -19.18 16.35
C TYR A 226 -8.90 -18.94 14.99
N PHE A 227 -8.23 -18.24 14.08
CA PHE A 227 -8.77 -17.86 12.77
C PHE A 227 -8.56 -18.93 11.68
N THR A 228 -7.73 -19.95 11.93
CA THR A 228 -7.31 -20.92 10.91
C THR A 228 -8.46 -21.76 10.35
N ASN A 229 -9.43 -22.10 11.20
CA ASN A 229 -10.57 -22.95 10.85
C ASN A 229 -11.89 -22.17 10.76
N LYS A 230 -11.82 -20.86 10.50
CA LYS A 230 -12.97 -19.97 10.45
C LYS A 230 -13.40 -19.66 9.01
N LYS A 231 -14.68 -19.31 8.87
CA LYS A 231 -15.25 -18.68 7.69
C LYS A 231 -15.19 -17.17 7.90
N ILE A 232 -14.35 -16.47 7.15
CA ILE A 232 -14.06 -15.06 7.36
C ILE A 232 -14.37 -14.25 6.10
N LEU A 233 -15.17 -13.21 6.25
CA LEU A 233 -15.28 -12.15 5.26
C LEU A 233 -14.28 -11.05 5.61
N HIS A 234 -13.24 -10.92 4.81
CA HIS A 234 -12.26 -9.84 4.92
C HIS A 234 -12.78 -8.61 4.20
N VAL A 235 -12.65 -7.47 4.85
CA VAL A 235 -13.03 -6.15 4.35
C VAL A 235 -11.79 -5.25 4.45
N ASP A 236 -11.06 -5.17 3.36
CA ASP A 236 -9.85 -4.35 3.25
C ASP A 236 -10.21 -2.97 2.70
N ILE A 237 -10.39 -2.00 3.60
CA ILE A 237 -10.76 -0.64 3.22
C ILE A 237 -9.49 0.15 2.91
N GLY A 238 -9.27 0.40 1.63
CA GLY A 238 -8.16 1.19 1.12
C GLY A 238 -8.46 2.69 1.00
N ASP A 239 -7.65 3.34 0.18
CA ASP A 239 -7.85 4.73 -0.22
C ASP A 239 -8.89 4.84 -1.35
N GLY A 240 -8.74 4.09 -2.43
CA GLY A 240 -9.60 4.14 -3.61
C GLY A 240 -10.46 2.90 -3.84
N THR A 241 -10.20 1.81 -3.14
CA THR A 241 -10.98 0.56 -3.26
C THR A 241 -11.18 -0.07 -1.90
N THR A 242 -12.27 -0.83 -1.78
CA THR A 242 -12.50 -1.76 -0.68
C THR A 242 -12.59 -3.17 -1.26
N GLU A 243 -11.73 -4.07 -0.76
CA GLU A 243 -11.68 -5.45 -1.23
C GLU A 243 -12.42 -6.36 -0.27
N TYR A 244 -13.22 -7.25 -0.82
CA TYR A 244 -14.03 -8.24 -0.11
C TYR A 244 -13.54 -9.63 -0.46
N ILE A 245 -12.92 -10.32 0.49
CA ILE A 245 -12.33 -11.65 0.27
C ILE A 245 -12.98 -12.64 1.24
N TYR A 246 -13.67 -13.62 0.70
CA TYR A 246 -14.21 -14.69 1.54
C TYR A 246 -13.24 -15.85 1.64
N THR A 247 -12.94 -16.27 2.87
CA THR A 247 -12.04 -17.41 3.14
C THR A 247 -12.72 -18.46 3.99
N ILE A 248 -12.41 -19.73 3.71
CA ILE A 248 -12.81 -20.89 4.50
C ILE A 248 -11.56 -21.70 4.81
N ASN A 249 -11.29 -21.96 6.09
CA ASN A 249 -10.12 -22.74 6.50
C ASN A 249 -8.83 -22.29 5.79
N GLN A 250 -8.53 -20.99 5.87
CA GLN A 250 -7.35 -20.33 5.29
C GLN A 250 -7.29 -20.32 3.75
N LYS A 251 -8.33 -20.68 3.05
CA LYS A 251 -8.35 -20.70 1.59
C LYS A 251 -9.37 -19.69 1.06
N PRO A 252 -8.96 -18.78 0.18
CA PRO A 252 -9.92 -17.93 -0.54
C PRO A 252 -10.90 -18.80 -1.35
N VAL A 253 -12.17 -18.47 -1.27
CA VAL A 253 -13.20 -19.11 -2.08
C VAL A 253 -13.14 -18.50 -3.49
N LEU A 254 -12.86 -19.34 -4.49
CA LEU A 254 -12.77 -18.88 -5.88
C LEU A 254 -14.13 -18.34 -6.34
N GLY A 255 -14.10 -17.15 -6.95
CA GLY A 255 -15.31 -16.44 -7.38
C GLY A 255 -15.88 -15.46 -6.35
N ASN A 256 -15.55 -15.64 -5.07
CA ASN A 256 -16.06 -14.83 -3.95
C ASN A 256 -14.98 -13.86 -3.41
N CYS A 257 -14.24 -13.26 -4.34
CA CYS A 257 -13.22 -12.24 -4.07
C CYS A 257 -13.48 -11.07 -5.02
N THR A 258 -14.11 -10.04 -4.52
CA THR A 258 -14.55 -8.86 -5.27
C THR A 258 -13.93 -7.58 -4.72
N GLY A 259 -14.04 -6.49 -5.45
CA GLY A 259 -13.57 -5.18 -5.01
C GLY A 259 -14.49 -4.09 -5.56
N GLU A 260 -14.76 -3.10 -4.73
CA GLU A 260 -15.57 -1.94 -5.07
C GLU A 260 -14.73 -0.67 -5.04
N ARG A 261 -15.10 0.32 -5.86
CA ARG A 261 -14.45 1.65 -5.85
C ARG A 261 -15.01 2.51 -4.72
N GLN A 262 -14.58 2.18 -3.51
CA GLN A 262 -15.00 2.79 -2.25
C GLN A 262 -13.77 2.90 -1.34
N GLY A 263 -13.70 3.95 -0.53
CA GLY A 263 -12.61 4.12 0.43
C GLY A 263 -12.42 5.56 0.87
N ILE A 264 -11.52 5.77 1.83
CA ILE A 264 -11.32 7.10 2.43
C ILE A 264 -10.94 8.18 1.40
N GLY A 265 -10.28 7.81 0.31
CA GLY A 265 -9.90 8.73 -0.77
C GLY A 265 -11.09 9.33 -1.50
N HIS A 266 -12.18 8.59 -1.65
CA HIS A 266 -13.41 9.12 -2.25
C HIS A 266 -14.06 10.17 -1.34
N ALA A 267 -14.08 9.94 -0.03
CA ALA A 267 -14.54 10.94 0.93
C ALA A 267 -13.68 12.21 0.89
N LEU A 268 -12.35 12.06 0.89
CA LEU A 268 -11.40 13.17 0.77
C LEU A 268 -11.56 13.94 -0.55
N GLU A 269 -11.76 13.24 -1.66
CA GLU A 269 -11.96 13.86 -2.98
C GLU A 269 -13.25 14.69 -3.05
N LYS A 270 -14.36 14.12 -2.54
CA LYS A 270 -15.64 14.83 -2.44
C LYS A 270 -15.53 16.07 -1.55
N ALA A 271 -14.96 15.93 -0.36
CA ALA A 271 -14.75 17.04 0.58
C ALA A 271 -13.86 18.13 0.00
N CYS A 272 -12.78 17.76 -0.69
CA CYS A 272 -11.89 18.68 -1.40
C CYS A 272 -12.64 19.51 -2.46
N LYS A 273 -13.50 18.87 -3.26
CA LYS A 273 -14.35 19.56 -4.25
C LYS A 273 -15.31 20.55 -3.59
N LEU A 274 -15.89 20.18 -2.44
CA LEU A 274 -16.79 21.08 -1.69
C LEU A 274 -16.03 22.30 -1.15
N LEU A 275 -14.85 22.10 -0.57
CA LEU A 275 -14.00 23.21 -0.10
C LEU A 275 -13.60 24.12 -1.25
N ASN A 276 -13.12 23.57 -2.36
CA ASN A 276 -12.72 24.32 -3.54
C ASN A 276 -13.87 25.18 -4.07
N LYS A 277 -15.10 24.63 -4.12
CA LYS A 277 -16.30 25.37 -4.53
C LYS A 277 -16.64 26.49 -3.56
N LYS A 278 -16.54 26.25 -2.24
CA LYS A 278 -16.86 27.26 -1.21
C LYS A 278 -15.83 28.39 -1.17
N ARG A 279 -14.57 28.10 -1.38
CA ARG A 279 -13.45 29.03 -1.20
C ARG A 279 -12.87 29.59 -2.51
N ASP A 280 -13.42 29.20 -3.66
CA ASP A 280 -12.89 29.53 -4.99
C ASP A 280 -11.39 29.19 -5.12
N THR A 281 -11.04 27.97 -4.70
CA THR A 281 -9.66 27.45 -4.68
C THR A 281 -9.53 26.26 -5.62
N ASN A 282 -8.31 25.77 -5.80
CA ASN A 282 -8.05 24.59 -6.64
C ASN A 282 -7.04 23.67 -5.94
N TYR A 283 -7.37 23.30 -4.68
CA TYR A 283 -6.62 22.32 -3.93
C TYR A 283 -6.78 20.94 -4.56
N ASN A 284 -5.70 20.16 -4.57
CA ASN A 284 -5.80 18.74 -4.83
C ASN A 284 -6.05 17.97 -3.52
N ARG A 285 -6.37 16.69 -3.60
CA ARG A 285 -6.69 15.83 -2.46
C ARG A 285 -5.59 15.81 -1.38
N HIS A 286 -4.32 15.82 -1.79
CA HIS A 286 -3.19 15.83 -0.84
C HIS A 286 -3.07 17.17 -0.09
N GLN A 287 -3.23 18.28 -0.80
CA GLN A 287 -3.27 19.60 -0.18
C GLN A 287 -4.46 19.72 0.78
N PHE A 288 -5.61 19.20 0.39
CA PHE A 288 -6.79 19.15 1.26
C PHE A 288 -6.53 18.34 2.53
N ALA A 289 -5.88 17.16 2.42
CA ALA A 289 -5.52 16.35 3.58
C ALA A 289 -4.59 17.11 4.54
N GLN A 290 -3.64 17.91 4.02
CA GLN A 290 -2.80 18.76 4.86
C GLN A 290 -3.59 19.89 5.55
N ILE A 291 -4.58 20.49 4.86
CA ILE A 291 -5.47 21.50 5.45
C ILE A 291 -6.27 20.91 6.62
N VAL A 292 -6.75 19.68 6.47
CA VAL A 292 -7.49 18.99 7.55
C VAL A 292 -6.63 18.74 8.78
N LEU A 293 -5.34 18.42 8.60
CA LEU A 293 -4.44 18.00 9.68
C LEU A 293 -3.72 19.16 10.39
N HIS A 294 -3.49 20.26 9.69
CA HIS A 294 -2.67 21.36 10.19
C HIS A 294 -3.48 22.65 10.33
N ASP A 295 -3.04 23.50 11.26
CA ASP A 295 -3.64 24.83 11.45
C ASP A 295 -3.63 25.62 10.15
N ASN A 296 -4.83 25.94 9.66
CA ASN A 296 -5.06 26.61 8.39
C ASN A 296 -6.40 27.36 8.46
N LYS A 297 -6.49 28.51 7.78
CA LYS A 297 -7.71 29.34 7.72
C LYS A 297 -8.95 28.60 7.20
N ASP A 298 -8.77 27.55 6.43
CA ASP A 298 -9.84 26.73 5.83
C ASP A 298 -10.07 25.41 6.56
N GLN A 299 -9.37 25.15 7.69
CA GLN A 299 -9.36 23.87 8.39
C GLN A 299 -10.76 23.48 8.91
N GLU A 300 -11.48 24.42 9.53
CA GLU A 300 -12.83 24.14 10.07
C GLU A 300 -13.79 23.69 8.98
N ASP A 301 -13.81 24.40 7.85
CA ASP A 301 -14.64 24.01 6.70
C ASP A 301 -14.21 22.66 6.12
N ALA A 302 -12.90 22.46 6.00
CA ALA A 302 -12.35 21.20 5.47
C ALA A 302 -12.73 20.00 6.35
N GLN A 303 -12.63 20.15 7.68
CA GLN A 303 -13.05 19.13 8.65
C GLN A 303 -14.56 18.88 8.61
N GLY A 304 -15.36 19.94 8.49
CA GLY A 304 -16.82 19.83 8.38
C GLY A 304 -17.24 19.06 7.12
N PHE A 305 -16.69 19.42 5.96
CA PHE A 305 -16.97 18.69 4.72
C PHE A 305 -16.47 17.24 4.76
N LEU A 306 -15.30 17.00 5.37
CA LEU A 306 -14.78 15.65 5.49
C LEU A 306 -15.63 14.79 6.43
N TYR A 307 -16.18 15.34 7.49
CA TYR A 307 -17.10 14.63 8.40
C TYR A 307 -18.32 14.11 7.62
N GLU A 308 -19.00 14.96 6.85
CA GLU A 308 -20.19 14.58 6.07
C GLU A 308 -19.83 13.52 5.01
N THR A 309 -18.77 13.73 4.26
CA THR A 309 -18.39 12.80 3.18
C THR A 309 -17.88 11.46 3.71
N ARG A 310 -17.23 11.41 4.88
CA ARG A 310 -16.88 10.14 5.55
C ARG A 310 -18.10 9.38 6.02
N TYR A 311 -19.13 10.11 6.49
CA TYR A 311 -20.38 9.48 6.86
C TYR A 311 -21.04 8.79 5.66
N GLU A 312 -21.16 9.51 4.52
CA GLU A 312 -21.70 8.96 3.27
C GLU A 312 -20.93 7.73 2.78
N GLU A 313 -19.60 7.83 2.76
CA GLU A 313 -18.70 6.74 2.32
C GLU A 313 -18.82 5.52 3.25
N SER A 314 -18.95 5.74 4.56
CA SER A 314 -19.16 4.66 5.53
C SER A 314 -20.49 3.95 5.32
N GLU A 315 -21.59 4.67 5.00
CA GLU A 315 -22.88 4.07 4.65
C GLU A 315 -22.74 3.18 3.41
N SER A 316 -22.14 3.71 2.35
CA SER A 316 -21.93 2.96 1.11
C SER A 316 -21.13 1.67 1.33
N ILE A 317 -20.05 1.72 2.14
CA ILE A 317 -19.25 0.52 2.46
C ILE A 317 -20.07 -0.48 3.30
N ILE A 318 -20.89 -0.02 4.26
CA ILE A 318 -21.76 -0.90 5.03
C ILE A 318 -22.77 -1.64 4.14
N GLU A 319 -23.39 -0.93 3.21
CA GLU A 319 -24.31 -1.53 2.24
C GLU A 319 -23.61 -2.63 1.42
N SER A 320 -22.39 -2.36 0.94
CA SER A 320 -21.59 -3.36 0.24
C SER A 320 -21.21 -4.54 1.13
N VAL A 321 -20.83 -4.32 2.40
CA VAL A 321 -20.57 -5.43 3.35
C VAL A 321 -21.81 -6.30 3.54
N GLU A 322 -23.01 -5.71 3.68
CA GLU A 322 -24.25 -6.45 3.79
C GLU A 322 -24.54 -7.29 2.55
N GLU A 323 -24.37 -6.71 1.36
CA GLU A 323 -24.52 -7.40 0.08
C GLU A 323 -23.55 -8.59 -0.01
N LYS A 324 -22.23 -8.33 0.19
CA LYS A 324 -21.20 -9.37 0.07
C LYS A 324 -21.35 -10.45 1.14
N TYR A 325 -21.77 -10.12 2.35
CA TYR A 325 -22.11 -11.12 3.37
C TYR A 325 -23.22 -12.06 2.89
N ASN A 326 -24.29 -11.53 2.30
CA ASN A 326 -25.40 -12.34 1.82
C ASN A 326 -25.04 -13.13 0.55
N GLU A 327 -24.44 -12.49 -0.44
CA GLU A 327 -24.20 -13.07 -1.75
C GLU A 327 -22.96 -13.95 -1.79
N GLU A 328 -21.81 -13.42 -1.30
CA GLU A 328 -20.53 -14.09 -1.43
C GLU A 328 -20.32 -15.17 -0.34
N THR A 329 -20.91 -14.96 0.85
CA THR A 329 -20.75 -15.92 1.95
C THR A 329 -21.99 -16.79 2.18
N ALA A 330 -23.08 -16.55 1.45
CA ALA A 330 -24.39 -17.16 1.69
C ALA A 330 -24.83 -17.03 3.18
N GLY A 331 -24.48 -15.91 3.83
CA GLY A 331 -24.76 -15.67 5.24
C GLY A 331 -23.96 -16.55 6.21
N GLN A 332 -22.88 -17.21 5.77
CA GLN A 332 -22.15 -18.19 6.57
C GLN A 332 -20.85 -17.69 7.17
N ALA A 333 -20.42 -16.44 6.93
CA ALA A 333 -19.24 -15.92 7.58
C ALA A 333 -19.44 -15.87 9.10
N GLU A 334 -18.48 -16.41 9.85
CA GLU A 334 -18.46 -16.41 11.31
C GLU A 334 -17.81 -15.14 11.85
N ILE A 335 -16.90 -14.56 11.06
CA ILE A 335 -16.12 -13.36 11.39
C ILE A 335 -16.15 -12.41 10.20
N ILE A 336 -16.31 -11.12 10.49
CA ILE A 336 -15.96 -10.05 9.57
C ILE A 336 -14.67 -9.42 10.08
N ALA A 337 -13.62 -9.46 9.25
CA ALA A 337 -12.32 -8.88 9.56
C ALA A 337 -12.13 -7.57 8.79
N VAL A 338 -12.02 -6.43 9.50
CA VAL A 338 -11.89 -5.09 8.90
C VAL A 338 -10.48 -4.55 9.11
N TYR A 339 -9.83 -4.13 8.04
CA TYR A 339 -8.47 -3.56 8.07
C TYR A 339 -8.23 -2.63 6.87
N GLY A 340 -6.97 -2.26 6.60
CA GLY A 340 -6.57 -1.31 5.58
C GLY A 340 -6.51 0.14 6.10
N GLY A 341 -5.80 1.01 5.38
CA GLY A 341 -5.62 2.40 5.80
C GLY A 341 -6.92 3.21 5.86
N GLY A 342 -7.89 2.90 5.01
CA GLY A 342 -9.21 3.51 5.01
C GLY A 342 -10.04 3.18 6.24
N SER A 343 -9.86 1.97 6.81
CA SER A 343 -10.58 1.57 8.02
C SER A 343 -10.26 2.47 9.22
N ILE A 344 -9.04 3.01 9.27
CA ILE A 344 -8.62 3.97 10.30
C ILE A 344 -9.33 5.31 10.08
N GLY A 345 -9.26 5.83 8.86
CA GLY A 345 -9.83 7.13 8.53
C GLY A 345 -11.36 7.19 8.63
N LEU A 346 -12.04 6.06 8.46
CA LEU A 346 -13.49 5.94 8.57
C LEU A 346 -13.96 5.40 9.93
N ARG A 347 -13.07 5.04 10.86
CA ARG A 347 -13.40 4.35 12.11
C ARG A 347 -14.51 5.03 12.89
N ALA A 348 -14.50 6.35 12.98
CA ALA A 348 -15.44 7.11 13.79
C ALA A 348 -16.92 6.89 13.37
N GLU A 349 -17.16 6.86 12.06
CA GLU A 349 -18.47 6.71 11.45
C GLU A 349 -18.83 5.24 11.18
N PHE A 350 -17.82 4.44 10.81
CA PHE A 350 -18.00 3.06 10.34
C PHE A 350 -18.11 2.02 11.47
N TYR A 351 -17.25 2.12 12.52
CA TYR A 351 -17.11 1.07 13.54
C TYR A 351 -18.43 0.69 14.22
N LYS A 352 -19.20 1.68 14.69
CA LYS A 352 -20.46 1.43 15.38
C LYS A 352 -21.52 0.76 14.49
N LYS A 353 -21.50 1.09 13.20
CA LYS A 353 -22.46 0.55 12.23
C LYS A 353 -22.15 -0.90 11.91
N ILE A 354 -20.89 -1.21 11.61
CA ILE A 354 -20.47 -2.60 11.32
C ILE A 354 -20.60 -3.50 12.57
N LEU A 355 -20.33 -3.00 13.76
CA LEU A 355 -20.54 -3.75 15.00
C LEU A 355 -22.02 -4.09 15.19
N LYS A 356 -22.93 -3.11 15.00
CA LYS A 356 -24.38 -3.33 15.07
C LYS A 356 -24.86 -4.36 14.03
N PHE A 357 -24.30 -4.33 12.82
CA PHE A 357 -24.57 -5.32 11.79
C PHE A 357 -24.15 -6.72 12.22
N CYS A 358 -22.93 -6.87 12.75
CA CYS A 358 -22.40 -8.13 13.26
C CYS A 358 -23.23 -8.69 14.42
N ASP A 359 -23.57 -7.84 15.39
CA ASP A 359 -24.35 -8.24 16.57
C ASP A 359 -25.75 -8.80 16.20
N LYS A 360 -26.43 -8.12 15.27
CA LYS A 360 -27.76 -8.59 14.79
C LYS A 360 -27.74 -9.97 14.15
N ARG A 361 -26.60 -10.37 13.60
CA ARG A 361 -26.42 -11.66 12.87
C ARG A 361 -25.59 -12.68 13.66
N ASN A 362 -25.22 -12.35 14.89
CA ASN A 362 -24.35 -13.16 15.73
C ASN A 362 -22.99 -13.51 15.07
N ILE A 363 -22.44 -12.55 14.33
CA ILE A 363 -21.11 -12.61 13.70
C ILE A 363 -20.11 -11.91 14.63
N LEU A 364 -18.86 -12.36 14.64
CA LEU A 364 -17.78 -11.68 15.36
C LEU A 364 -17.13 -10.63 14.48
N LEU A 365 -16.93 -9.42 15.00
CA LEU A 365 -16.20 -8.37 14.33
C LEU A 365 -14.73 -8.37 14.77
N PHE A 366 -13.81 -8.66 13.87
CA PHE A 366 -12.38 -8.44 14.09
C PHE A 366 -11.95 -7.14 13.41
N TYR A 367 -12.03 -6.04 14.14
CA TYR A 367 -11.54 -4.73 13.67
C TYR A 367 -10.07 -4.63 14.03
N VAL A 368 -9.19 -4.78 13.03
CA VAL A 368 -7.75 -4.81 13.23
C VAL A 368 -7.25 -3.48 13.81
N PRO A 369 -6.47 -3.51 14.90
CA PRO A 369 -5.94 -2.28 15.51
C PRO A 369 -5.11 -1.46 14.51
N GLU A 370 -5.16 -0.13 14.65
CA GLU A 370 -4.52 0.84 13.75
C GLU A 370 -3.04 0.52 13.47
N LYS A 371 -2.31 0.13 14.51
CA LYS A 371 -0.88 -0.27 14.42
C LYS A 371 -0.62 -1.32 13.33
N TYR A 372 -1.57 -2.22 13.09
CA TYR A 372 -1.45 -3.34 12.15
C TYR A 372 -2.24 -3.16 10.87
N ALA A 373 -3.36 -2.44 10.92
CA ALA A 373 -4.32 -2.34 9.83
C ALA A 373 -3.68 -1.92 8.48
N ILE A 374 -2.71 -1.00 8.54
CA ILE A 374 -2.04 -0.46 7.34
C ILE A 374 -1.10 -1.49 6.71
N THR A 375 -0.54 -2.40 7.51
CA THR A 375 0.52 -3.31 7.07
C THR A 375 0.02 -4.71 6.73
N MET A 376 -1.27 -5.00 6.87
CA MET A 376 -1.83 -6.36 6.67
C MET A 376 -1.45 -6.97 5.32
N ASN A 377 -1.56 -6.24 4.22
CA ASN A 377 -1.20 -6.74 2.89
C ASN A 377 0.29 -6.99 2.73
N PRO A 378 1.20 -6.02 2.91
CA PRO A 378 2.63 -6.26 2.71
C PRO A 378 3.19 -7.28 3.72
N LEU A 379 2.70 -7.27 4.98
CA LEU A 379 3.08 -8.27 5.97
C LEU A 379 2.62 -9.67 5.56
N GLY A 380 1.38 -9.79 5.07
CA GLY A 380 0.85 -11.05 4.55
C GLY A 380 1.65 -11.60 3.37
N MET A 381 2.09 -10.73 2.45
CA MET A 381 2.99 -11.11 1.35
C MET A 381 4.35 -11.61 1.86
N ASN A 382 4.92 -10.95 2.87
CA ASN A 382 6.19 -11.37 3.50
C ASN A 382 6.07 -12.72 4.19
N LYS A 383 4.95 -12.98 4.89
CA LYS A 383 4.66 -14.29 5.50
C LYS A 383 4.46 -15.37 4.44
N LEU A 384 3.74 -15.05 3.36
CA LEU A 384 3.55 -15.96 2.22
C LEU A 384 4.91 -16.38 1.61
N ARG A 385 5.84 -15.42 1.41
CA ARG A 385 7.19 -15.71 0.93
C ARG A 385 7.89 -16.73 1.83
N LYS A 386 7.93 -16.46 3.13
CA LYS A 386 8.57 -17.35 4.11
C LYS A 386 8.00 -18.77 4.08
N ALA A 387 6.67 -18.90 3.92
CA ALA A 387 6.01 -20.19 3.80
C ALA A 387 6.34 -20.93 2.49
N MET A 388 6.68 -20.18 1.42
CA MET A 388 7.10 -20.77 0.14
C MET A 388 8.56 -21.22 0.15
N ASP A 389 9.43 -20.45 0.79
CA ASP A 389 10.87 -20.73 0.88
C ASP A 389 11.17 -21.90 1.86
N SER A 390 10.21 -22.25 2.71
CA SER A 390 10.29 -23.36 3.68
C SER A 390 9.87 -24.72 3.10
N LYS A 391 9.37 -24.75 1.86
CA LYS A 391 8.97 -25.98 1.12
C LYS A 391 9.98 -26.37 0.07
#